data_c02262be7a2cabac3d966e3bc294c2b8
#
_entry.id   c02262be7a2cabac3d966e3bc294c2b8
#
_cell.length_a   1.000
_cell.length_b   1.000
_cell.length_c   1.000
_cell.angle_alpha   90.00
_cell.angle_beta   90.00
_cell.angle_gamma   90.00
#
_symmetry.space_group_name_H-M   'P 1'
#
loop_
_entity.id
_entity.type
_entity.pdbx_description
1 polymer ?
#
loop_
_entity_poly.entity_id
_entity_poly.type
_entity_poly.pdbx_seq_one_letter_code
_entity_poly.pdbx_strand_id
1 'polypeptide(L)'
;MIRKTVPSGIYSIVHEPVKICFERIIPDNMDPERSVRRALREHMVASADHTLKADELAHLARMAVVNSKKWQPGAMLKCHFLDGSPKMRKKTQAVAHQWEQYCDIKFKFVTSGTAEIRISFYADNGSWSAVGRDALNQTYFPPHQPTMNYGWLRDGTPNNEYSRVVLHEFGHALGCVHEHQSPKFTRKWNTAAVMKYFQGPPNYWSPDDIRHNVLEKYSPRGISATKFDPKSIMLYSFDGALFSDGLGSTNENTTVSKDDVRMIKAMYP
;
A
#
# COMPACT_ATOMS: atom_id res chain seq x y z
N MET A 1 23.38 -51.20 11.63
CA MET A 1 22.92 -49.92 12.23
C MET A 1 24.15 -49.01 12.41
N ILE A 2 24.36 -48.10 11.50
CA ILE A 2 25.47 -47.13 11.60
C ILE A 2 24.82 -45.78 11.87
N ARG A 3 24.97 -45.28 13.11
CA ARG A 3 24.57 -43.91 13.45
C ARG A 3 25.65 -42.97 12.91
N LYS A 4 25.28 -42.14 11.92
CA LYS A 4 26.07 -41.00 11.54
C LYS A 4 25.76 -39.86 12.52
N THR A 5 26.73 -39.51 13.35
CA THR A 5 26.76 -38.29 14.16
C THR A 5 26.96 -37.12 13.25
N VAL A 6 25.99 -36.19 13.26
CA VAL A 6 26.11 -34.88 12.63
C VAL A 6 26.80 -33.96 13.62
N PRO A 7 27.83 -33.18 13.23
CA PRO A 7 28.47 -32.24 14.13
C PRO A 7 27.50 -31.14 14.56
N SER A 8 27.40 -30.93 15.85
CA SER A 8 26.69 -29.80 16.47
C SER A 8 27.37 -28.49 16.11
N GLY A 9 26.60 -27.53 15.64
CA GLY A 9 27.02 -26.13 15.71
C GLY A 9 26.99 -25.29 14.44
N ILE A 10 25.92 -25.35 13.65
CA ILE A 10 25.52 -24.21 12.81
C ILE A 10 23.99 -24.18 12.88
N TYR A 11 23.47 -23.42 13.83
CA TYR A 11 22.11 -22.94 13.73
C TYR A 11 22.10 -21.93 12.58
N SER A 12 21.77 -22.35 11.38
CA SER A 12 21.28 -21.42 10.37
C SER A 12 19.99 -20.85 10.94
N ILE A 13 20.02 -19.63 11.42
CA ILE A 13 18.84 -18.84 11.66
C ILE A 13 18.21 -18.72 10.28
N VAL A 14 17.24 -19.59 9.99
CA VAL A 14 16.36 -19.40 8.84
C VAL A 14 15.56 -18.16 9.18
N HIS A 15 16.04 -16.99 8.78
CA HIS A 15 15.22 -15.79 8.77
C HIS A 15 14.07 -16.10 7.83
N GLU A 16 12.86 -16.22 8.40
CA GLU A 16 11.67 -16.22 7.57
C GLU A 16 11.73 -14.99 6.67
N PRO A 17 11.40 -15.14 5.38
CA PRO A 17 11.40 -14.01 4.46
C PRO A 17 10.52 -12.91 5.05
N VAL A 18 11.05 -11.69 5.12
CA VAL A 18 10.24 -10.55 5.55
C VAL A 18 9.11 -10.42 4.56
N LYS A 19 7.89 -10.57 5.05
CA LYS A 19 6.66 -10.45 4.27
C LYS A 19 6.40 -8.96 4.05
N ILE A 20 6.99 -8.40 3.00
CA ILE A 20 6.84 -7.00 2.60
C ILE A 20 5.79 -6.91 1.51
N CYS A 21 4.94 -5.91 1.62
CA CYS A 21 4.01 -5.53 0.58
C CYS A 21 4.68 -4.59 -0.42
N PHE A 22 4.20 -4.60 -1.66
CA PHE A 22 4.57 -3.61 -2.68
C PHE A 22 3.35 -2.75 -2.96
N GLU A 23 3.52 -1.45 -3.00
CA GLU A 23 2.48 -0.64 -3.62
C GLU A 23 2.71 -0.59 -5.13
N ARG A 24 1.64 -0.74 -5.88
CA ARG A 24 1.64 -0.52 -7.33
C ARG A 24 1.00 0.82 -7.61
N ILE A 25 1.84 1.85 -7.57
CA ILE A 25 1.46 3.21 -7.88
C ILE A 25 1.89 3.55 -9.30
N ILE A 26 0.98 4.12 -10.08
CA ILE A 26 1.31 4.63 -11.41
C ILE A 26 2.01 5.98 -11.20
N PRO A 27 3.23 6.16 -11.71
CA PRO A 27 3.94 7.42 -11.59
C PRO A 27 3.15 8.56 -12.22
N ASP A 28 2.93 9.63 -11.46
CA ASP A 28 2.20 10.82 -11.95
C ASP A 28 2.94 11.58 -13.05
N ASN A 29 4.24 11.30 -13.24
CA ASN A 29 5.07 11.86 -14.29
C ASN A 29 4.85 11.26 -15.68
N MET A 30 4.01 10.23 -15.82
CA MET A 30 3.67 9.67 -17.14
C MET A 30 2.82 10.64 -18.00
N ASP A 31 2.08 11.57 -17.39
CA ASP A 31 1.48 12.75 -18.04
C ASP A 31 1.12 13.85 -17.01
N PRO A 32 2.10 14.64 -16.51
CA PRO A 32 1.83 15.72 -15.58
C PRO A 32 0.87 16.77 -16.15
N GLU A 33 0.96 17.06 -17.47
CA GLU A 33 0.08 18.03 -18.13
C GLU A 33 -1.38 17.55 -18.16
N ARG A 34 -1.61 16.26 -18.36
CA ARG A 34 -2.96 15.70 -18.40
C ARG A 34 -3.63 15.76 -17.02
N SER A 35 -2.88 15.48 -15.95
CA SER A 35 -3.35 15.60 -14.57
C SER A 35 -3.68 17.04 -14.21
N VAL A 36 -2.82 17.99 -14.60
CA VAL A 36 -3.03 19.44 -14.43
C VAL A 36 -4.24 19.92 -15.24
N ARG A 37 -4.34 19.57 -16.53
CA ARG A 37 -5.46 19.95 -17.39
C ARG A 37 -6.80 19.39 -16.88
N ARG A 38 -6.80 18.20 -16.30
CA ARG A 38 -8.01 17.61 -15.71
C ARG A 38 -8.44 18.37 -14.46
N ALA A 39 -7.51 18.67 -13.54
CA ALA A 39 -7.79 19.44 -12.34
C ALA A 39 -8.26 20.86 -12.66
N LEU A 40 -7.63 21.51 -13.63
CA LEU A 40 -8.05 22.82 -14.12
C LEU A 40 -9.47 22.77 -14.70
N ARG A 41 -9.80 21.73 -15.47
CA ARG A 41 -11.14 21.56 -16.04
C ARG A 41 -12.19 21.34 -14.96
N GLU A 42 -11.91 20.49 -13.97
CA GLU A 42 -12.80 20.23 -12.84
C GLU A 42 -12.99 21.50 -11.98
N HIS A 43 -11.94 22.29 -11.79
CA HIS A 43 -12.02 23.58 -11.07
C HIS A 43 -12.74 24.68 -11.86
N MET A 44 -12.51 24.78 -13.16
CA MET A 44 -13.19 25.74 -14.05
C MET A 44 -14.69 25.46 -14.17
N VAL A 45 -15.11 24.22 -14.02
CA VAL A 45 -16.55 23.85 -13.97
C VAL A 45 -17.16 24.25 -12.62
N ALA A 46 -16.35 24.27 -11.54
CA ALA A 46 -16.81 24.58 -10.19
C ALA A 46 -16.74 26.06 -9.82
N SER A 47 -15.94 26.89 -10.53
CA SER A 47 -15.75 28.32 -10.23
C SER A 47 -15.97 29.19 -11.47
N ALA A 48 -16.75 30.28 -11.30
CA ALA A 48 -17.04 31.26 -12.35
C ALA A 48 -15.90 32.29 -12.56
N ASP A 49 -14.78 32.20 -11.83
CA ASP A 49 -13.68 33.16 -11.88
C ASP A 49 -12.46 32.56 -12.61
N HIS A 50 -11.97 33.25 -13.64
CA HIS A 50 -11.00 32.74 -14.60
C HIS A 50 -9.55 33.25 -14.39
N THR A 51 -9.25 33.92 -13.29
CA THR A 51 -7.91 34.46 -13.02
C THR A 51 -7.23 33.78 -11.85
N LEU A 52 -6.58 32.64 -12.11
CA LEU A 52 -5.73 31.99 -11.12
C LEU A 52 -4.29 32.47 -11.20
N LYS A 53 -3.71 32.83 -10.05
CA LYS A 53 -2.28 33.13 -9.95
C LYS A 53 -1.43 31.88 -10.12
N ALA A 54 -0.17 32.02 -10.54
CA ALA A 54 0.75 30.90 -10.76
C ALA A 54 0.90 29.99 -9.53
N ASP A 55 0.82 30.57 -8.31
CA ASP A 55 0.90 29.83 -7.05
C ASP A 55 -0.35 28.99 -6.78
N GLU A 56 -1.53 29.50 -7.15
CA GLU A 56 -2.81 28.80 -7.07
C GLU A 56 -2.90 27.69 -8.10
N LEU A 57 -2.40 27.91 -9.32
CA LEU A 57 -2.24 26.91 -10.36
C LEU A 57 -1.31 25.77 -9.89
N ALA A 58 -0.19 26.10 -9.25
CA ALA A 58 0.73 25.13 -8.68
C ALA A 58 0.10 24.37 -7.50
N HIS A 59 -0.75 25.03 -6.70
CA HIS A 59 -1.48 24.41 -5.61
C HIS A 59 -2.56 23.46 -6.12
N LEU A 60 -3.34 23.87 -7.11
CA LEU A 60 -4.36 23.04 -7.78
C LEU A 60 -3.74 21.84 -8.50
N ALA A 61 -2.61 22.02 -9.18
CA ALA A 61 -1.88 20.92 -9.79
C ALA A 61 -1.43 19.87 -8.75
N ARG A 62 -1.02 20.31 -7.56
CA ARG A 62 -0.64 19.43 -6.43
C ARG A 62 -1.84 18.71 -5.83
N MET A 63 -2.97 19.39 -5.69
CA MET A 63 -4.22 18.78 -5.23
C MET A 63 -4.77 17.80 -6.26
N ALA A 64 -4.56 18.02 -7.54
CA ALA A 64 -4.97 17.13 -8.62
C ALA A 64 -4.30 15.75 -8.53
N VAL A 65 -3.03 15.71 -8.18
CA VAL A 65 -2.27 14.45 -8.05
C VAL A 65 -2.83 13.58 -6.92
N VAL A 66 -3.07 14.16 -5.75
CA VAL A 66 -3.67 13.44 -4.61
C VAL A 66 -5.12 13.06 -4.90
N ASN A 67 -5.89 13.96 -5.49
CA ASN A 67 -7.31 13.72 -5.81
C ASN A 67 -7.50 12.72 -6.96
N SER A 68 -6.54 12.59 -7.88
CA SER A 68 -6.62 11.62 -8.99
C SER A 68 -6.69 10.16 -8.52
N LYS A 69 -6.09 9.86 -7.37
CA LYS A 69 -6.05 8.50 -6.79
C LYS A 69 -7.19 8.23 -5.81
N LYS A 70 -7.89 9.25 -5.35
CA LYS A 70 -9.04 9.09 -4.45
C LYS A 70 -10.29 8.66 -5.20
N TRP A 71 -11.07 7.81 -4.56
CA TRP A 71 -12.44 7.54 -4.96
C TRP A 71 -13.34 8.73 -4.63
N GLN A 72 -14.52 8.76 -5.21
CA GLN A 72 -15.53 9.72 -4.78
C GLN A 72 -16.09 9.28 -3.40
N PRO A 73 -16.28 10.19 -2.44
CA PRO A 73 -17.01 9.88 -1.21
C PRO A 73 -18.39 9.26 -1.56
N GLY A 74 -18.83 8.30 -0.76
CA GLY A 74 -20.06 7.53 -1.04
C GLY A 74 -19.90 6.42 -2.07
N ALA A 75 -18.70 6.22 -2.64
CA ALA A 75 -18.50 5.19 -3.67
C ALA A 75 -18.70 3.77 -3.10
N MET A 76 -19.35 2.94 -3.90
CA MET A 76 -19.45 1.49 -3.68
C MET A 76 -18.47 0.79 -4.63
N LEU A 77 -17.36 0.28 -4.09
CA LEU A 77 -16.32 -0.40 -4.85
C LEU A 77 -16.64 -1.89 -4.97
N LYS A 78 -16.75 -2.39 -6.18
CA LYS A 78 -16.93 -3.81 -6.44
C LYS A 78 -15.60 -4.52 -6.26
N CYS A 79 -15.62 -5.60 -5.46
CA CYS A 79 -14.48 -6.48 -5.23
C CYS A 79 -14.77 -7.85 -5.83
N HIS A 80 -13.85 -8.40 -6.61
CA HIS A 80 -13.99 -9.72 -7.22
C HIS A 80 -12.77 -10.58 -6.90
N PHE A 81 -13.00 -11.77 -6.35
CA PHE A 81 -11.94 -12.75 -6.14
C PHE A 81 -11.69 -13.54 -7.42
N LEU A 82 -10.50 -13.43 -7.97
CA LEU A 82 -10.09 -14.19 -9.16
C LEU A 82 -9.79 -15.65 -8.81
N ASP A 83 -9.30 -15.89 -7.59
CA ASP A 83 -8.95 -17.22 -7.06
C ASP A 83 -9.08 -17.25 -5.52
N GLY A 84 -8.47 -18.24 -4.87
CA GLY A 84 -8.49 -18.43 -3.41
C GLY A 84 -9.60 -19.36 -2.94
N SER A 85 -9.39 -20.03 -1.81
CA SER A 85 -10.38 -20.90 -1.19
C SER A 85 -11.57 -20.09 -0.62
N PRO A 86 -12.73 -20.72 -0.42
CA PRO A 86 -13.87 -20.08 0.26
C PRO A 86 -13.50 -19.50 1.64
N LYS A 87 -12.60 -20.19 2.39
CA LYS A 87 -12.15 -19.75 3.70
C LYS A 87 -11.28 -18.49 3.61
N MET A 88 -10.34 -18.44 2.66
CA MET A 88 -9.50 -17.27 2.39
C MET A 88 -10.36 -16.07 2.00
N ARG A 89 -11.28 -16.24 1.05
CA ARG A 89 -12.20 -15.20 0.60
C ARG A 89 -13.04 -14.65 1.75
N LYS A 90 -13.64 -15.55 2.58
CA LYS A 90 -14.45 -15.14 3.74
C LYS A 90 -13.65 -14.35 4.76
N LYS A 91 -12.42 -14.78 5.09
CA LYS A 91 -11.54 -14.02 6.01
C LYS A 91 -11.18 -12.65 5.45
N THR A 92 -10.76 -12.58 4.19
CA THR A 92 -10.40 -11.33 3.52
C THR A 92 -11.58 -10.36 3.51
N GLN A 93 -12.77 -10.82 3.13
CA GLN A 93 -13.97 -10.00 3.11
C GLN A 93 -14.30 -9.43 4.51
N ALA A 94 -14.26 -10.27 5.54
CA ALA A 94 -14.57 -9.85 6.92
C ALA A 94 -13.61 -8.77 7.42
N VAL A 95 -12.34 -8.86 7.07
CA VAL A 95 -11.33 -7.86 7.46
C VAL A 95 -11.47 -6.58 6.63
N ALA A 96 -11.69 -6.68 5.31
CA ALA A 96 -11.84 -5.52 4.43
C ALA A 96 -12.98 -4.59 4.88
N HIS A 97 -14.12 -5.16 5.28
CA HIS A 97 -15.28 -4.39 5.77
C HIS A 97 -14.99 -3.57 7.03
N GLN A 98 -13.89 -3.79 7.74
CA GLN A 98 -13.53 -2.96 8.89
C GLN A 98 -13.24 -1.50 8.51
N TRP A 99 -12.77 -1.24 7.29
CA TRP A 99 -12.57 0.14 6.82
C TRP A 99 -13.87 0.94 6.69
N GLU A 100 -14.98 0.28 6.41
CA GLU A 100 -16.28 0.92 6.18
C GLU A 100 -16.87 1.62 7.41
N GLN A 101 -16.35 1.35 8.61
CA GLN A 101 -16.74 2.04 9.83
C GLN A 101 -16.02 3.39 10.01
N TYR A 102 -15.00 3.64 9.17
CA TYR A 102 -14.14 4.82 9.30
C TYR A 102 -14.27 5.80 8.14
N CYS A 103 -14.90 5.40 7.03
CA CYS A 103 -15.01 6.25 5.84
C CYS A 103 -16.31 5.98 5.05
N ASP A 104 -16.71 6.97 4.25
CA ASP A 104 -17.86 6.83 3.35
C ASP A 104 -17.49 6.13 2.03
N ILE A 105 -16.86 4.95 2.15
CA ILE A 105 -16.64 4.01 1.05
C ILE A 105 -17.20 2.65 1.46
N LYS A 106 -17.85 1.95 0.52
CA LYS A 106 -18.41 0.61 0.73
C LYS A 106 -17.79 -0.38 -0.23
N PHE A 107 -17.59 -1.62 0.23
CA PHE A 107 -17.10 -2.73 -0.58
C PHE A 107 -18.23 -3.70 -0.90
N LYS A 108 -18.46 -3.95 -2.18
CA LYS A 108 -19.45 -4.94 -2.64
C LYS A 108 -18.74 -6.12 -3.29
N PHE A 109 -18.66 -7.24 -2.59
CA PHE A 109 -18.09 -8.46 -3.15
C PHE A 109 -19.05 -9.10 -4.15
N VAL A 110 -18.57 -9.27 -5.38
CA VAL A 110 -19.34 -9.82 -6.51
C VAL A 110 -18.70 -11.12 -6.99
N THR A 111 -19.52 -12.00 -7.58
CA THR A 111 -19.08 -13.29 -8.11
C THR A 111 -18.79 -13.26 -9.60
N SER A 112 -19.20 -12.19 -10.29
CA SER A 112 -19.00 -12.03 -11.73
C SER A 112 -19.12 -10.55 -12.12
N GLY A 113 -18.75 -10.24 -13.37
CA GLY A 113 -18.79 -8.89 -13.92
C GLY A 113 -17.52 -8.07 -13.65
N THR A 114 -17.58 -6.79 -14.02
CA THR A 114 -16.45 -5.86 -13.80
C THR A 114 -16.33 -5.46 -12.34
N ALA A 115 -15.11 -5.37 -11.85
CA ALA A 115 -14.82 -4.92 -10.50
C ALA A 115 -13.60 -3.98 -10.50
N GLU A 116 -13.65 -2.96 -9.64
CA GLU A 116 -12.56 -2.03 -9.41
C GLU A 116 -11.39 -2.72 -8.70
N ILE A 117 -11.69 -3.56 -7.70
CA ILE A 117 -10.71 -4.31 -6.92
C ILE A 117 -10.80 -5.78 -7.30
N ARG A 118 -9.77 -6.29 -7.97
CA ARG A 118 -9.67 -7.69 -8.40
C ARG A 118 -8.58 -8.37 -7.59
N ILE A 119 -8.97 -9.37 -6.79
CA ILE A 119 -8.14 -9.95 -5.73
C ILE A 119 -7.66 -11.33 -6.13
N SER A 120 -6.35 -11.57 -6.03
CA SER A 120 -5.74 -12.88 -6.21
C SER A 120 -4.93 -13.31 -4.98
N PHE A 121 -4.56 -14.58 -4.95
CA PHE A 121 -3.73 -15.21 -3.91
C PHE A 121 -2.54 -15.95 -4.53
N TYR A 122 -1.96 -15.39 -5.61
CA TYR A 122 -0.81 -16.02 -6.27
C TYR A 122 0.39 -16.02 -5.35
N ALA A 123 0.92 -17.24 -5.09
CA ALA A 123 2.17 -17.41 -4.38
C ALA A 123 3.32 -16.74 -5.13
N ASP A 124 4.37 -16.39 -4.39
CA ASP A 124 5.64 -15.86 -4.92
C ASP A 124 5.58 -14.46 -5.57
N ASN A 125 4.38 -13.89 -5.72
CA ASN A 125 4.20 -12.53 -6.24
C ASN A 125 4.14 -11.45 -5.14
N GLY A 126 4.46 -11.79 -3.88
CA GLY A 126 4.32 -10.89 -2.74
C GLY A 126 2.86 -10.47 -2.49
N SER A 127 2.63 -9.65 -1.49
CA SER A 127 1.35 -8.95 -1.33
C SER A 127 1.49 -7.53 -1.84
N TRP A 128 0.46 -7.05 -2.53
CA TRP A 128 0.46 -5.72 -3.13
C TRP A 128 -0.95 -5.28 -3.51
N SER A 129 -1.14 -4.00 -3.63
CA SER A 129 -2.36 -3.39 -4.18
C SER A 129 -2.03 -2.21 -5.09
N ALA A 130 -2.89 -1.99 -6.09
CA ALA A 130 -2.97 -0.71 -6.78
C ALA A 130 -3.42 0.37 -5.80
N VAL A 131 -2.88 1.60 -5.94
CA VAL A 131 -3.23 2.71 -5.06
C VAL A 131 -4.47 3.43 -5.58
N GLY A 132 -5.58 3.30 -4.86
CA GLY A 132 -6.84 3.96 -5.18
C GLY A 132 -7.29 3.73 -6.62
N ARG A 133 -7.63 4.81 -7.32
CA ARG A 133 -8.13 4.79 -8.70
C ARG A 133 -7.12 4.34 -9.76
N ASP A 134 -5.84 4.15 -9.40
CA ASP A 134 -4.88 3.51 -10.32
C ASP A 134 -5.37 2.12 -10.75
N ALA A 135 -6.16 1.44 -9.91
CA ALA A 135 -6.82 0.18 -10.23
C ALA A 135 -7.70 0.22 -11.50
N LEU A 136 -8.12 1.40 -11.93
CA LEU A 136 -8.93 1.60 -13.13
C LEU A 136 -8.11 1.72 -14.42
N ASN A 137 -6.79 1.84 -14.31
CA ASN A 137 -5.92 1.97 -15.47
C ASN A 137 -5.72 0.61 -16.14
N GLN A 138 -6.39 0.38 -17.26
CA GLN A 138 -6.39 -0.91 -17.96
C GLN A 138 -5.06 -1.22 -18.67
N THR A 139 -4.19 -0.25 -18.88
CA THR A 139 -2.84 -0.48 -19.42
C THR A 139 -1.94 -1.17 -18.39
N TYR A 140 -2.01 -0.74 -17.11
CA TYR A 140 -1.23 -1.32 -16.01
C TYR A 140 -1.93 -2.50 -15.34
N PHE A 141 -3.26 -2.47 -15.28
CA PHE A 141 -4.10 -3.48 -14.65
C PHE A 141 -5.18 -3.95 -15.62
N PRO A 142 -4.85 -4.78 -16.61
CA PRO A 142 -5.81 -5.30 -17.59
C PRO A 142 -7.05 -5.93 -16.93
N PRO A 143 -8.22 -5.94 -17.57
CA PRO A 143 -9.51 -6.31 -16.94
C PRO A 143 -9.56 -7.68 -16.25
N HIS A 144 -8.75 -8.64 -16.72
CA HIS A 144 -8.70 -10.01 -16.16
C HIS A 144 -7.50 -10.25 -15.23
N GLN A 145 -6.70 -9.21 -14.97
CA GLN A 145 -5.56 -9.28 -14.08
C GLN A 145 -5.89 -8.70 -12.71
N PRO A 146 -5.20 -9.16 -11.65
CA PRO A 146 -5.44 -8.64 -10.32
C PRO A 146 -5.02 -7.16 -10.20
N THR A 147 -5.75 -6.41 -9.37
CA THR A 147 -5.35 -5.10 -8.86
C THR A 147 -4.85 -5.19 -7.42
N MET A 148 -4.95 -6.37 -6.82
CA MET A 148 -4.51 -6.69 -5.47
C MET A 148 -4.12 -8.16 -5.40
N ASN A 149 -3.03 -8.49 -4.69
CA ASN A 149 -2.59 -9.86 -4.47
C ASN A 149 -2.20 -10.11 -3.02
N TYR A 150 -2.45 -11.30 -2.52
CA TYR A 150 -2.07 -11.79 -1.19
C TYR A 150 -1.12 -12.99 -1.32
N GLY A 151 0.18 -12.73 -1.51
CA GLY A 151 1.16 -13.74 -1.88
C GLY A 151 1.33 -14.89 -0.89
N TRP A 152 1.14 -14.65 0.40
CA TRP A 152 1.37 -15.65 1.46
C TRP A 152 0.14 -15.98 2.32
N LEU A 153 -1.02 -15.34 2.13
CA LEU A 153 -2.22 -15.70 2.87
C LEU A 153 -2.75 -17.07 2.39
N ARG A 154 -3.00 -17.96 3.32
CA ARG A 154 -3.52 -19.34 3.09
C ARG A 154 -4.57 -19.67 4.16
N ASP A 155 -5.27 -20.79 4.01
CA ASP A 155 -6.30 -21.25 4.95
C ASP A 155 -5.81 -21.35 6.39
N GLY A 156 -4.55 -21.75 6.60
CA GLY A 156 -3.91 -21.90 7.90
C GLY A 156 -3.28 -20.62 8.44
N THR A 157 -3.24 -19.52 7.67
CA THR A 157 -2.64 -18.27 8.13
C THR A 157 -3.40 -17.73 9.34
N PRO A 158 -2.70 -17.31 10.42
CA PRO A 158 -3.31 -16.74 11.62
C PRO A 158 -4.16 -15.51 11.33
N ASN A 159 -5.16 -15.24 12.18
CA ASN A 159 -6.09 -14.14 11.96
C ASN A 159 -5.44 -12.74 12.10
N ASN A 160 -4.46 -12.58 13.01
CA ASN A 160 -3.70 -11.34 13.12
C ASN A 160 -2.94 -11.01 11.84
N GLU A 161 -2.35 -12.02 11.19
CA GLU A 161 -1.67 -11.85 9.90
C GLU A 161 -2.67 -11.51 8.79
N TYR A 162 -3.86 -12.12 8.76
CA TYR A 162 -4.95 -11.69 7.88
C TYR A 162 -5.32 -10.23 8.13
N SER A 163 -5.51 -9.82 9.40
CA SER A 163 -5.82 -8.44 9.74
C SER A 163 -4.73 -7.50 9.23
N ARG A 164 -3.46 -7.81 9.54
CA ARG A 164 -2.32 -6.99 9.15
C ARG A 164 -2.28 -6.77 7.63
N VAL A 165 -2.28 -7.86 6.87
CA VAL A 165 -2.07 -7.78 5.41
C VAL A 165 -3.31 -7.23 4.71
N VAL A 166 -4.50 -7.70 5.07
CA VAL A 166 -5.74 -7.25 4.38
C VAL A 166 -6.05 -5.79 4.66
N LEU A 167 -5.91 -5.33 5.92
CA LEU A 167 -6.10 -3.90 6.22
C LEU A 167 -5.09 -3.04 5.49
N HIS A 168 -3.84 -3.47 5.40
CA HIS A 168 -2.79 -2.75 4.69
C HIS A 168 -3.11 -2.61 3.19
N GLU A 169 -3.37 -3.72 2.50
CA GLU A 169 -3.65 -3.68 1.06
C GLU A 169 -4.95 -2.94 0.73
N PHE A 170 -5.99 -3.07 1.55
CA PHE A 170 -7.21 -2.26 1.39
C PHE A 170 -6.96 -0.79 1.72
N GLY A 171 -6.01 -0.45 2.59
CA GLY A 171 -5.52 0.92 2.76
C GLY A 171 -4.96 1.49 1.45
N HIS A 172 -4.13 0.73 0.72
CA HIS A 172 -3.68 1.11 -0.62
C HIS A 172 -4.84 1.25 -1.60
N ALA A 173 -5.75 0.28 -1.63
CA ALA A 173 -6.94 0.35 -2.48
C ALA A 173 -7.80 1.60 -2.19
N LEU A 174 -7.79 2.12 -0.97
CA LEU A 174 -8.41 3.40 -0.59
C LEU A 174 -7.56 4.62 -0.92
N GLY A 175 -6.33 4.47 -1.42
CA GLY A 175 -5.45 5.57 -1.82
C GLY A 175 -4.40 5.96 -0.77
N CYS A 176 -4.26 5.18 0.32
CA CYS A 176 -3.17 5.37 1.29
C CYS A 176 -1.84 4.85 0.70
N VAL A 177 -0.75 5.46 1.12
CA VAL A 177 0.61 5.07 0.76
C VAL A 177 1.39 4.65 2.00
N HIS A 178 2.59 4.07 1.82
CA HIS A 178 3.39 3.59 2.93
C HIS A 178 3.81 4.69 3.89
N GLU A 179 3.64 4.45 5.19
CA GLU A 179 4.01 5.40 6.25
C GLU A 179 5.51 5.66 6.31
N HIS A 180 6.36 4.66 6.01
CA HIS A 180 7.83 4.82 5.99
C HIS A 180 8.33 5.66 4.80
N GLN A 181 7.54 5.83 3.77
CA GLN A 181 7.82 6.71 2.63
C GLN A 181 7.20 8.10 2.80
N SER A 182 6.48 8.33 3.89
CA SER A 182 5.96 9.65 4.24
C SER A 182 7.10 10.67 4.36
N PRO A 183 6.93 11.91 3.85
CA PRO A 183 7.90 12.98 4.08
C PRO A 183 8.11 13.29 5.57
N LYS A 184 7.18 12.86 6.42
CA LYS A 184 7.25 13.03 7.90
C LYS A 184 7.87 11.85 8.62
N PHE A 185 8.28 10.79 7.93
CA PHE A 185 9.00 9.67 8.54
C PHE A 185 10.33 10.12 9.12
N THR A 186 10.52 9.90 10.41
CA THR A 186 11.65 10.46 11.18
C THR A 186 12.80 9.49 11.41
N ARG A 187 12.58 8.17 11.15
CA ARG A 187 13.62 7.15 11.34
C ARG A 187 14.76 7.33 10.33
N LYS A 188 15.95 6.99 10.72
CA LYS A 188 17.15 7.12 9.88
C LYS A 188 17.59 5.76 9.37
N TRP A 189 17.56 5.56 8.06
CA TRP A 189 17.99 4.33 7.43
C TRP A 189 19.50 4.12 7.53
N ASN A 190 19.90 2.89 7.81
CA ASN A 190 21.22 2.38 7.48
C ASN A 190 21.18 1.88 6.03
N THR A 191 21.45 2.76 5.09
CA THR A 191 21.33 2.47 3.65
C THR A 191 22.13 1.25 3.22
N ALA A 192 23.34 1.05 3.77
CA ALA A 192 24.16 -0.11 3.44
C ALA A 192 23.52 -1.42 3.93
N ALA A 193 22.95 -1.43 5.15
CA ALA A 193 22.23 -2.58 5.68
C ALA A 193 20.95 -2.86 4.88
N VAL A 194 20.20 -1.82 4.51
CA VAL A 194 18.98 -1.93 3.68
C VAL A 194 19.32 -2.55 2.32
N MET A 195 20.34 -2.02 1.62
CA MET A 195 20.78 -2.57 0.33
C MET A 195 21.18 -4.04 0.45
N LYS A 196 22.03 -4.38 1.42
CA LYS A 196 22.48 -5.76 1.64
C LYS A 196 21.32 -6.70 1.94
N TYR A 197 20.36 -6.25 2.75
CA TYR A 197 19.23 -7.07 3.18
C TYR A 197 18.30 -7.39 2.00
N PHE A 198 17.89 -6.39 1.23
CA PHE A 198 16.92 -6.57 0.15
C PHE A 198 17.52 -7.14 -1.15
N GLN A 199 18.83 -6.98 -1.38
CA GLN A 199 19.53 -7.65 -2.47
C GLN A 199 19.77 -9.14 -2.21
N GLY A 200 19.74 -9.55 -0.93
CA GLY A 200 19.87 -10.94 -0.53
C GLY A 200 18.58 -11.76 -0.67
N PRO A 201 18.72 -13.10 -0.40
CA PRO A 201 17.53 -13.95 -0.36
C PRO A 201 16.59 -13.51 0.77
N PRO A 202 15.28 -13.68 0.60
CA PRO A 202 14.56 -14.20 -0.56
C PRO A 202 14.17 -13.13 -1.58
N ASN A 203 14.49 -11.85 -1.32
CA ASN A 203 13.94 -10.72 -2.08
C ASN A 203 14.62 -10.53 -3.43
N TYR A 204 15.97 -10.60 -3.47
CA TYR A 204 16.79 -10.41 -4.68
C TYR A 204 16.43 -9.13 -5.47
N TRP A 205 16.08 -8.05 -4.77
CA TRP A 205 15.69 -6.79 -5.39
C TRP A 205 16.85 -6.07 -6.02
N SER A 206 16.58 -5.40 -7.14
CA SER A 206 17.55 -4.48 -7.72
C SER A 206 17.77 -3.26 -6.81
N PRO A 207 18.91 -2.56 -6.94
CA PRO A 207 19.13 -1.31 -6.19
C PRO A 207 18.04 -0.26 -6.43
N ASP A 208 17.47 -0.21 -7.63
CA ASP A 208 16.42 0.73 -7.98
C ASP A 208 15.09 0.37 -7.32
N ASP A 209 14.73 -0.93 -7.27
CA ASP A 209 13.57 -1.41 -6.52
C ASP A 209 13.68 -1.07 -5.04
N ILE A 210 14.89 -1.23 -4.45
CA ILE A 210 15.13 -0.92 -3.04
C ILE A 210 14.99 0.59 -2.78
N ARG A 211 15.56 1.42 -3.64
CA ARG A 211 15.40 2.87 -3.51
C ARG A 211 13.93 3.25 -3.58
N HIS A 212 13.24 2.78 -4.61
CA HIS A 212 11.84 3.12 -4.87
C HIS A 212 10.91 2.65 -3.74
N ASN A 213 11.03 1.38 -3.31
CA ASN A 213 10.05 0.79 -2.38
C ASN A 213 10.40 1.00 -0.89
N VAL A 214 11.64 1.40 -0.55
CA VAL A 214 12.08 1.49 0.85
C VAL A 214 12.64 2.86 1.20
N LEU A 215 13.60 3.37 0.41
CA LEU A 215 14.42 4.52 0.82
C LEU A 215 13.84 5.86 0.40
N GLU A 216 13.18 5.92 -0.75
CA GLU A 216 12.60 7.16 -1.27
C GLU A 216 11.39 7.57 -0.45
N LYS A 217 11.25 8.89 -0.31
CA LYS A 217 10.08 9.50 0.32
C LYS A 217 9.24 10.20 -0.73
N TYR A 218 7.95 10.16 -0.54
CA TYR A 218 7.04 10.95 -1.36
C TYR A 218 7.33 12.44 -1.23
N SER A 219 7.10 13.18 -2.32
CA SER A 219 7.17 14.63 -2.28
C SER A 219 6.12 15.19 -1.31
N PRO A 220 6.51 16.12 -0.42
CA PRO A 220 5.56 16.81 0.46
C PRO A 220 4.44 17.54 -0.31
N ARG A 221 4.66 17.80 -1.60
CA ARG A 221 3.75 18.56 -2.45
C ARG A 221 2.57 17.74 -2.99
N GLY A 222 2.64 16.40 -2.93
CA GLY A 222 1.63 15.51 -3.49
C GLY A 222 0.82 14.70 -2.47
N ILE A 223 1.18 14.75 -1.19
CA ILE A 223 0.60 13.90 -0.15
C ILE A 223 0.20 14.72 1.07
N SER A 224 -1.04 14.52 1.53
CA SER A 224 -1.46 14.96 2.87
C SER A 224 -0.83 14.02 3.90
N ALA A 225 0.28 14.44 4.50
CA ALA A 225 0.97 13.66 5.52
C ALA A 225 0.73 14.27 6.90
N THR A 226 0.24 13.45 7.84
CA THR A 226 0.27 13.72 9.28
C THR A 226 1.72 13.62 9.79
N LYS A 227 1.96 13.82 11.09
CA LYS A 227 3.25 13.41 11.69
C LYS A 227 3.39 11.89 11.57
N PHE A 228 4.64 11.39 11.58
CA PHE A 228 4.93 9.95 11.56
C PHE A 228 4.17 9.21 12.67
N ASP A 229 3.42 8.18 12.28
CA ASP A 229 2.67 7.30 13.18
C ASP A 229 3.30 5.89 13.22
N PRO A 230 4.02 5.52 14.29
CA PRO A 230 4.59 4.19 14.42
C PRO A 230 3.54 3.07 14.58
N LYS A 231 2.26 3.41 14.75
CA LYS A 231 1.14 2.47 14.88
C LYS A 231 0.29 2.39 13.61
N SER A 232 0.64 3.13 12.56
CA SER A 232 -0.09 3.09 11.29
C SER A 232 -0.11 1.69 10.72
N ILE A 233 -1.27 1.25 10.24
CA ILE A 233 -1.40 -0.01 9.50
C ILE A 233 -0.63 0.03 8.18
N MET A 234 -0.32 1.23 7.67
CA MET A 234 0.47 1.45 6.46
C MET A 234 2.00 1.42 6.70
N LEU A 235 2.45 1.15 7.93
CA LEU A 235 3.86 1.00 8.28
C LEU A 235 4.28 -0.47 8.20
N TYR A 236 5.40 -0.74 7.51
CA TYR A 236 6.03 -2.06 7.56
C TYR A 236 6.71 -2.36 8.89
N SER A 237 6.75 -3.64 9.25
CA SER A 237 7.66 -4.14 10.27
C SER A 237 9.06 -4.26 9.67
N PHE A 238 9.96 -3.37 10.06
CA PHE A 238 11.37 -3.39 9.68
C PHE A 238 12.24 -3.78 10.88
N ASP A 239 13.24 -4.62 10.64
CA ASP A 239 14.24 -4.96 11.65
C ASP A 239 15.03 -3.71 12.07
N GLY A 240 15.34 -3.60 13.35
CA GLY A 240 16.11 -2.48 13.92
C GLY A 240 17.50 -2.31 13.31
N ALA A 241 18.11 -3.39 12.81
CA ALA A 241 19.39 -3.35 12.12
C ALA A 241 19.36 -2.55 10.80
N LEU A 242 18.18 -2.33 10.24
CA LEU A 242 18.00 -1.51 9.04
C LEU A 242 18.01 0.00 9.33
N PHE A 243 18.05 0.39 10.60
CA PHE A 243 18.12 1.79 11.02
C PHE A 243 19.47 2.13 11.68
N SER A 244 19.85 3.39 11.59
CA SER A 244 21.07 3.94 12.22
C SER A 244 20.76 4.81 13.45
N ASP A 245 19.49 4.92 13.85
CA ASP A 245 19.05 5.78 14.95
C ASP A 245 19.00 5.10 16.33
N GLY A 246 19.25 3.79 16.41
CA GLY A 246 19.27 3.04 17.66
C GLY A 246 17.90 2.80 18.32
N LEU A 247 16.79 3.10 17.63
CA LEU A 247 15.44 2.99 18.21
C LEU A 247 14.81 1.59 18.04
N GLY A 248 15.57 0.60 17.55
CA GLY A 248 15.11 -0.77 17.37
C GLY A 248 14.19 -0.96 16.15
N SER A 249 13.47 -2.07 16.10
CA SER A 249 12.55 -2.43 15.00
C SER A 249 11.29 -1.56 15.00
N THR A 250 10.63 -1.45 13.85
CA THR A 250 9.27 -0.92 13.80
C THR A 250 8.26 -1.98 14.23
N ASN A 251 7.06 -1.54 14.59
CA ASN A 251 6.01 -2.45 15.06
C ASN A 251 5.41 -3.29 13.93
N GLU A 252 4.93 -4.48 14.27
CA GLU A 252 4.04 -5.26 13.43
C GLU A 252 2.60 -4.87 13.75
N ASN A 253 2.07 -3.87 13.05
CA ASN A 253 0.75 -3.33 13.29
C ASN A 253 -0.32 -4.24 12.64
N THR A 254 -1.34 -4.61 13.41
CA THR A 254 -2.42 -5.52 12.97
C THR A 254 -3.80 -4.89 12.99
N THR A 255 -3.88 -3.62 13.37
CA THR A 255 -5.11 -2.85 13.47
C THR A 255 -4.91 -1.43 12.95
N VAL A 256 -5.97 -0.83 12.47
CA VAL A 256 -5.99 0.58 12.03
C VAL A 256 -5.74 1.50 13.24
N SER A 257 -4.80 2.43 13.13
CA SER A 257 -4.47 3.38 14.20
C SER A 257 -5.48 4.52 14.29
N LYS A 258 -5.37 5.33 15.35
CA LYS A 258 -6.18 6.55 15.48
C LYS A 258 -5.85 7.60 14.41
N ASP A 259 -4.60 7.66 13.97
CA ASP A 259 -4.16 8.61 12.96
C ASP A 259 -4.54 8.12 11.54
N ASP A 260 -4.50 6.79 11.28
CA ASP A 260 -5.11 6.19 10.08
C ASP A 260 -6.60 6.53 9.98
N VAL A 261 -7.36 6.35 11.08
CA VAL A 261 -8.80 6.69 11.13
C VAL A 261 -9.04 8.17 10.85
N ARG A 262 -8.22 9.06 11.43
CA ARG A 262 -8.35 10.50 11.19
C ARG A 262 -8.09 10.85 9.73
N MET A 263 -7.06 10.25 9.15
CA MET A 263 -6.68 10.47 7.76
C MET A 263 -7.76 9.98 6.80
N ILE A 264 -8.26 8.73 6.99
CA ILE A 264 -9.25 8.16 6.06
C ILE A 264 -10.60 8.89 6.15
N LYS A 265 -11.01 9.36 7.34
CA LYS A 265 -12.19 10.22 7.51
C LYS A 265 -12.05 11.58 6.80
N ALA A 266 -10.85 12.15 6.80
CA ALA A 266 -10.59 13.39 6.06
C ALA A 266 -10.56 13.16 4.55
N MET A 267 -10.20 11.96 4.09
CA MET A 267 -10.22 11.58 2.68
C MET A 267 -11.63 11.32 2.18
N TYR A 268 -12.47 10.70 2.99
CA TYR A 268 -13.83 10.24 2.66
C TYR A 268 -14.76 10.56 3.84
N PRO A 269 -15.15 11.85 3.99
CA PRO A 269 -16.00 12.34 5.09
C PRO A 269 -17.40 11.76 5.07
#